data_726a1d8f9805c579e234512b0e7a2189
#
_entry.id   726a1d8f9805c579e234512b0e7a2189
#
_cell.length_a   1.000
_cell.length_b   1.000
_cell.length_c   1.000
_cell.angle_alpha   90.00
_cell.angle_beta   90.00
_cell.angle_gamma   90.00
#
_symmetry.space_group_name_H-M   'P 1'
#
loop_
_entity.id
_entity.type
_entity.pdbx_description
1 polymer ?
#
loop_
_entity_poly.entity_id
_entity_poly.type
_entity_poly.pdbx_seq_one_letter_code
_entity_poly.pdbx_strand_id
1 'polypeptide(L)'
;MSQMLLSIKPQYVKEILSGNKKYEFRKFRCRDEIDTIIIYATSPIKEVVGEVSLIQIIEGDVEHVWNQTSPYGGVLKEDYQEYYKARDVAIAYQLGEVTRYDKPKKLLDFGLTYAPQSYAYI
;
A
#
# COMPACT_ATOMS: atom_id res chain seq x y z
N MET A 1 -17.54 4.60 -5.71
CA MET A 1 -16.28 4.47 -4.96
C MET A 1 -15.74 3.06 -5.13
N SER A 2 -14.53 2.92 -5.62
CA SER A 2 -13.94 1.61 -5.86
C SER A 2 -12.75 1.38 -4.95
N GLN A 3 -12.71 0.22 -4.32
CA GLN A 3 -11.77 -0.08 -3.26
C GLN A 3 -10.90 -1.29 -3.61
N MET A 4 -9.66 -1.24 -3.14
CA MET A 4 -8.72 -2.34 -3.22
C MET A 4 -8.16 -2.59 -1.83
N LEU A 5 -8.14 -3.84 -1.40
CA LEU A 5 -7.49 -4.21 -0.15
C LEU A 5 -6.06 -4.61 -0.44
N LEU A 6 -5.11 -4.04 0.31
CA LEU A 6 -3.70 -4.40 0.23
C LEU A 6 -3.26 -5.09 1.52
N SER A 7 -2.54 -6.19 1.36
CA SER A 7 -1.87 -6.85 2.47
C SER A 7 -0.52 -6.18 2.68
N ILE A 8 -0.35 -5.52 3.84
CA ILE A 8 0.82 -4.69 4.11
C ILE A 8 1.48 -5.15 5.41
N LYS A 9 2.81 -5.21 5.41
CA LYS A 9 3.57 -5.60 6.61
C LYS A 9 3.33 -4.60 7.75
N PRO A 10 3.22 -5.08 8.99
CA PRO A 10 2.93 -4.20 10.13
C PRO A 10 3.86 -3.00 10.28
N GLN A 11 5.14 -3.15 9.98
CA GLN A 11 6.08 -2.05 10.07
C GLN A 11 5.74 -0.90 9.11
N TYR A 12 5.23 -1.22 7.92
CA TYR A 12 4.82 -0.21 6.96
C TYR A 12 3.43 0.33 7.27
N VAL A 13 2.54 -0.52 7.79
CA VAL A 13 1.21 -0.08 8.24
C VAL A 13 1.35 1.03 9.28
N LYS A 14 2.24 0.83 10.25
CA LYS A 14 2.49 1.83 11.30
C LYS A 14 2.90 3.18 10.69
N GLU A 15 3.79 3.17 9.71
CA GLU A 15 4.27 4.38 9.07
C GLU A 15 3.21 5.05 8.20
N ILE A 16 2.34 4.27 7.56
CA ILE A 16 1.23 4.81 6.79
C ILE A 16 0.22 5.48 7.73
N LEU A 17 -0.16 4.80 8.81
CA LEU A 17 -1.15 5.32 9.74
C LEU A 17 -0.67 6.57 10.48
N SER A 18 0.64 6.71 10.68
CA SER A 18 1.23 7.89 11.32
C SER A 18 1.39 9.07 10.34
N GLY A 19 1.24 8.83 9.05
CA GLY A 19 1.43 9.86 8.03
C GLY A 19 2.86 10.01 7.54
N ASN A 20 3.80 9.24 8.06
CA ASN A 20 5.21 9.32 7.67
C ASN A 20 5.47 8.70 6.31
N LYS A 21 4.76 7.61 5.99
CA LYS A 21 4.90 6.91 4.70
C LYS A 21 3.77 7.37 3.78
N LYS A 22 4.13 8.07 2.71
CA LYS A 22 3.16 8.65 1.79
C LYS A 22 3.07 7.93 0.45
N TYR A 23 3.86 6.88 0.28
CA TYR A 23 3.86 6.08 -0.95
C TYR A 23 3.96 4.61 -0.59
N GLU A 24 3.17 3.79 -1.31
CA GLU A 24 3.25 2.34 -1.21
C GLU A 24 3.77 1.79 -2.54
N PHE A 25 4.84 0.99 -2.48
CA PHE A 25 5.50 0.48 -3.67
C PHE A 25 5.04 -0.93 -3.98
N ARG A 26 4.65 -1.16 -5.23
CA ARG A 26 4.21 -2.48 -5.70
C ARG A 26 4.78 -2.75 -7.08
N LYS A 27 4.66 -4.00 -7.52
CA LYS A 27 5.10 -4.43 -8.85
C LYS A 27 3.96 -4.49 -9.85
N PHE A 28 2.73 -4.25 -9.39
CA PHE A 28 1.53 -4.24 -10.23
C PHE A 28 0.87 -2.87 -10.19
N ARG A 29 0.09 -2.59 -11.22
CA ARG A 29 -0.74 -1.39 -11.27
C ARG A 29 -2.19 -1.79 -11.16
N CYS A 30 -2.92 -1.23 -10.20
CA CYS A 30 -4.33 -1.53 -10.01
C CYS A 30 -5.19 -0.88 -11.11
N ARG A 31 -6.48 -1.22 -11.13
CA ARG A 31 -7.46 -0.61 -12.04
C ARG A 31 -7.55 0.89 -11.78
N ASP A 32 -7.80 1.65 -12.85
CA ASP A 32 -7.82 3.11 -12.79
C ASP A 32 -8.93 3.67 -11.90
N GLU A 33 -10.04 2.94 -11.74
CA GLU A 33 -11.16 3.40 -10.95
C GLU A 33 -10.93 3.30 -9.43
N ILE A 34 -9.85 2.64 -8.99
CA ILE A 34 -9.56 2.50 -7.55
C ILE A 34 -9.21 3.87 -6.98
N ASP A 35 -9.94 4.29 -5.93
CA ASP A 35 -9.71 5.56 -5.24
C ASP A 35 -9.43 5.39 -3.75
N THR A 36 -9.58 4.18 -3.22
CA THR A 36 -9.40 3.91 -1.79
C THR A 36 -8.68 2.58 -1.60
N ILE A 37 -7.69 2.60 -0.73
CA ILE A 37 -6.93 1.40 -0.35
C ILE A 37 -7.33 1.03 1.08
N ILE A 38 -7.85 -0.19 1.24
CA ILE A 38 -8.17 -0.77 2.54
C ILE A 38 -6.91 -1.49 3.03
N ILE A 39 -6.50 -1.20 4.25
CA ILE A 39 -5.22 -1.67 4.79
C ILE A 39 -5.41 -2.90 5.66
N TYR A 40 -4.93 -4.04 5.18
CA TYR A 40 -4.86 -5.27 5.96
C TYR A 40 -3.44 -5.44 6.50
N ALA A 41 -3.28 -5.42 7.82
CA ALA A 41 -1.98 -5.65 8.46
C ALA A 41 -1.72 -7.14 8.54
N THR A 42 -0.63 -7.61 7.94
CA THR A 42 -0.30 -9.04 7.90
C THR A 42 0.13 -9.56 9.27
N SER A 43 0.44 -10.86 9.35
CA SER A 43 0.88 -11.51 10.58
C SER A 43 1.98 -10.70 11.31
N PRO A 44 1.93 -10.55 12.63
CA PRO A 44 1.03 -11.24 13.56
C PRO A 44 -0.31 -10.54 13.80
N ILE A 45 -0.55 -9.37 13.21
CA ILE A 45 -1.75 -8.57 13.50
C ILE A 45 -2.99 -9.21 12.86
N LYS A 46 -2.95 -9.49 11.56
CA LYS A 46 -4.03 -10.18 10.82
C LYS A 46 -5.40 -9.50 10.95
N GLU A 47 -5.41 -8.17 10.84
CA GLU A 47 -6.65 -7.39 10.92
C GLU A 47 -6.66 -6.27 9.90
N VAL A 48 -7.85 -5.83 9.52
CA VAL A 48 -8.03 -4.65 8.67
C VAL A 48 -8.09 -3.44 9.60
N VAL A 49 -7.10 -2.58 9.51
CA VAL A 49 -6.86 -1.55 10.54
C VAL A 49 -7.22 -0.14 10.10
N GLY A 50 -7.44 0.09 8.83
CA GLY A 50 -7.77 1.42 8.35
C GLY A 50 -7.89 1.47 6.84
N GLU A 51 -8.00 2.68 6.34
CA GLU A 51 -8.05 2.93 4.91
C GLU A 51 -7.34 4.23 4.57
N VAL A 52 -6.95 4.38 3.33
CA VAL A 52 -6.26 5.58 2.85
C VAL A 52 -6.73 5.89 1.45
N SER A 53 -6.93 7.18 1.15
CA SER A 53 -7.29 7.58 -0.21
C SER A 53 -6.08 7.42 -1.14
N LEU A 54 -6.35 7.05 -2.39
CA LEU A 54 -5.34 6.95 -3.43
C LEU A 54 -5.39 8.23 -4.27
N ILE A 55 -4.34 9.04 -4.21
CA ILE A 55 -4.29 10.31 -4.93
C ILE A 55 -3.96 10.06 -6.40
N GLN A 56 -2.89 9.34 -6.66
CA GLN A 56 -2.43 9.01 -8.01
C GLN A 56 -1.43 7.88 -7.96
N ILE A 57 -1.15 7.32 -9.12
CA ILE A 57 -0.14 6.28 -9.28
C ILE A 57 1.02 6.88 -10.06
N ILE A 58 2.23 6.75 -9.53
CA ILE A 58 3.45 7.18 -10.21
C ILE A 58 4.11 5.91 -10.75
N GLU A 59 4.28 5.87 -12.05
CA GLU A 59 4.88 4.70 -12.72
C GLU A 59 6.02 5.17 -13.60
N GLY A 60 7.13 4.46 -13.55
CA GLY A 60 8.28 4.81 -14.38
C GLY A 60 9.52 4.04 -14.02
N ASP A 61 10.65 4.50 -14.54
CA ASP A 61 11.95 3.94 -14.26
C ASP A 61 12.20 3.87 -12.75
N VAL A 62 12.81 2.78 -12.29
CA VAL A 62 13.00 2.50 -10.87
C VAL A 62 13.71 3.64 -10.15
N GLU A 63 14.80 4.14 -10.72
CA GLU A 63 15.56 5.24 -10.10
C GLU A 63 14.78 6.55 -10.12
N HIS A 64 14.08 6.81 -11.20
CA HIS A 64 13.27 8.03 -11.34
C HIS A 64 12.15 8.08 -10.31
N VAL A 65 11.45 6.97 -10.13
CA VAL A 65 10.37 6.87 -9.14
C VAL A 65 10.92 7.05 -7.72
N TRP A 66 12.10 6.48 -7.44
CA TRP A 66 12.75 6.72 -6.14
C TRP A 66 12.97 8.20 -5.90
N ASN A 67 13.51 8.91 -6.89
CA ASN A 67 13.81 10.34 -6.76
C ASN A 67 12.53 11.16 -6.53
N GLN A 68 11.42 10.77 -7.14
CA GLN A 68 10.16 11.48 -6.98
C GLN A 68 9.49 11.23 -5.63
N THR A 69 9.74 10.09 -4.99
CA THR A 69 9.02 9.68 -3.79
C THR A 69 9.81 9.84 -2.51
N SER A 70 11.14 9.79 -2.57
CA SER A 70 11.99 10.01 -1.41
C SER A 70 11.94 11.47 -0.97
N PRO A 71 11.91 11.77 0.34
CA PRO A 71 12.10 10.85 1.48
C PRO A 71 10.79 10.26 2.02
N TYR A 72 9.66 10.45 1.39
CA TYR A 72 8.35 10.07 1.96
C TYR A 72 7.92 8.66 1.60
N GLY A 73 8.82 7.85 1.04
CA GLY A 73 8.51 6.47 0.66
C GLY A 73 8.42 5.50 1.82
N GLY A 74 9.04 5.83 2.94
CA GLY A 74 8.97 4.99 4.13
C GLY A 74 9.75 3.68 4.05
N VAL A 75 10.68 3.56 3.10
CA VAL A 75 11.55 2.39 2.95
C VAL A 75 12.98 2.85 2.75
N LEU A 76 13.93 2.02 3.14
CA LEU A 76 15.35 2.28 2.87
C LEU A 76 15.64 2.06 1.39
N LYS A 77 16.60 2.81 0.86
CA LYS A 77 16.96 2.70 -0.56
C LYS A 77 17.42 1.28 -0.91
N GLU A 78 18.17 0.63 -0.04
CA GLU A 78 18.63 -0.74 -0.26
C GLU A 78 17.46 -1.72 -0.38
N ASP A 79 16.44 -1.56 0.46
CA ASP A 79 15.26 -2.41 0.42
C ASP A 79 14.44 -2.16 -0.84
N TYR A 80 14.34 -0.91 -1.26
CA TYR A 80 13.68 -0.53 -2.49
C TYR A 80 14.38 -1.15 -3.70
N GLN A 81 15.70 -1.04 -3.76
CA GLN A 81 16.48 -1.59 -4.84
C GLN A 81 16.39 -3.11 -4.91
N GLU A 82 16.42 -3.77 -3.75
CA GLU A 82 16.27 -5.22 -3.69
C GLU A 82 14.88 -5.66 -4.15
N TYR A 83 13.84 -4.92 -3.76
CA TYR A 83 12.47 -5.21 -4.15
C TYR A 83 12.29 -5.13 -5.67
N TYR A 84 12.90 -4.14 -6.31
CA TYR A 84 12.76 -3.92 -7.75
C TYR A 84 13.91 -4.50 -8.57
N LYS A 85 14.81 -5.25 -7.96
CA LYS A 85 15.90 -5.86 -8.76
C LYS A 85 15.27 -6.74 -9.84
N ALA A 86 15.88 -6.78 -11.02
CA ALA A 86 15.37 -7.47 -12.20
C ALA A 86 14.05 -6.88 -12.73
N ARG A 87 13.71 -5.66 -12.32
CA ARG A 87 12.56 -4.91 -12.83
C ARG A 87 13.01 -3.58 -13.40
N ASP A 88 12.39 -3.14 -14.49
CA ASP A 88 12.70 -1.87 -15.11
C ASP A 88 11.75 -0.77 -14.66
N VAL A 89 10.56 -1.15 -14.17
CA VAL A 89 9.50 -0.21 -13.84
C VAL A 89 9.10 -0.37 -12.38
N ALA A 90 8.98 0.77 -11.68
CA ALA A 90 8.45 0.85 -10.33
C ALA A 90 7.07 1.48 -10.36
N ILE A 91 6.22 1.08 -9.42
CA ILE A 91 4.86 1.62 -9.29
C ILE A 91 4.67 2.09 -7.86
N ALA A 92 4.43 3.39 -7.69
CA ALA A 92 4.23 4.00 -6.39
C ALA A 92 2.81 4.54 -6.30
N TYR A 93 2.07 4.07 -5.30
CA TYR A 93 0.72 4.56 -5.00
C TYR A 93 0.86 5.73 -4.04
N GLN A 94 0.48 6.92 -4.48
CA GLN A 94 0.53 8.10 -3.62
C GLN A 94 -0.67 8.11 -2.69
N LEU A 95 -0.39 8.06 -1.39
CA LEU A 95 -1.38 7.94 -0.34
C LEU A 95 -1.82 9.32 0.14
N GLY A 96 -3.12 9.50 0.29
CA GLY A 96 -3.69 10.76 0.74
C GLY A 96 -4.19 10.70 2.17
N GLU A 97 -5.49 10.96 2.35
CA GLU A 97 -6.09 11.00 3.68
C GLU A 97 -6.15 9.60 4.29
N VAL A 98 -5.69 9.50 5.55
CA VAL A 98 -5.64 8.25 6.30
C VAL A 98 -6.78 8.22 7.31
N THR A 99 -7.51 7.11 7.34
CA THR A 99 -8.53 6.85 8.35
C THR A 99 -8.16 5.58 9.11
N ARG A 100 -7.81 5.72 10.38
CA ARG A 100 -7.59 4.57 11.25
C ARG A 100 -8.94 4.16 11.82
N TYR A 101 -9.27 2.86 11.73
CA TYR A 101 -10.52 2.37 12.32
C TYR A 101 -10.40 2.33 13.84
N ASP A 102 -11.44 2.79 14.55
CA ASP A 102 -11.49 2.71 16.01
C ASP A 102 -11.40 1.28 16.48
N LYS A 103 -12.09 0.38 15.77
CA LYS A 103 -12.02 -1.07 16.00
C LYS A 103 -11.57 -1.74 14.72
N PRO A 104 -10.49 -2.51 14.75
CA PRO A 104 -10.07 -3.25 13.57
C PRO A 104 -11.19 -4.16 13.07
N LYS A 105 -11.24 -4.33 11.76
CA LYS A 105 -12.24 -5.13 11.08
C LYS A 105 -11.63 -6.44 10.62
N LYS A 106 -12.50 -7.39 10.27
CA LYS A 106 -12.09 -8.70 9.78
C LYS A 106 -12.17 -8.73 8.27
N LEU A 107 -11.37 -9.61 7.66
CA LEU A 107 -11.45 -9.82 6.21
C LEU A 107 -12.86 -10.15 5.76
N LEU A 108 -13.58 -10.94 6.58
CA LEU A 108 -14.95 -11.34 6.25
C LEU A 108 -15.88 -10.15 6.12
N ASP A 109 -15.62 -9.06 6.84
CA ASP A 109 -16.43 -7.83 6.72
C ASP A 109 -16.33 -7.22 5.31
N PHE A 110 -15.32 -7.61 4.56
CA PHE A 110 -15.09 -7.17 3.19
C PHE A 110 -15.35 -8.28 2.17
N GLY A 111 -15.96 -9.37 2.60
CA GLY A 111 -16.29 -10.49 1.72
C GLY A 111 -15.13 -11.42 1.42
N LEU A 112 -14.06 -11.37 2.21
CA LEU A 112 -12.88 -12.20 1.99
C LEU A 112 -12.78 -13.29 3.07
N THR A 113 -12.54 -14.52 2.64
CA THR A 113 -12.41 -15.66 3.54
C THR A 113 -10.96 -16.01 3.87
N TYR A 114 -10.02 -15.39 3.19
CA TYR A 114 -8.58 -15.59 3.43
C TYR A 114 -7.83 -14.29 3.12
N ALA A 115 -6.63 -14.18 3.69
CA ALA A 115 -5.79 -13.01 3.45
C ALA A 115 -5.19 -13.08 2.04
N PRO A 116 -5.38 -12.04 1.21
CA PRO A 116 -4.73 -12.00 -0.09
C PRO A 116 -3.22 -12.00 0.09
N GLN A 117 -2.50 -12.66 -0.80
CA GLN A 117 -1.05 -12.65 -0.76
C GLN A 117 -0.50 -11.26 -1.06
N SER A 118 -1.17 -10.49 -1.88
CA SER A 118 -0.79 -9.13 -2.23
C SER A 118 -1.97 -8.18 -2.14
N TYR A 119 -3.02 -8.42 -2.93
CA TYR A 119 -4.18 -7.52 -3.02
C TYR A 119 -5.44 -8.26 -3.41
N ALA A 120 -6.59 -7.58 -3.20
CA ALA A 120 -7.88 -8.03 -3.71
C ALA A 120 -8.76 -6.82 -3.97
N TYR A 121 -9.49 -6.86 -5.09
CA TYR A 121 -10.53 -5.86 -5.34
C TYR A 121 -11.78 -6.23 -4.53
N ILE A 122 -12.38 -5.24 -3.92
CA ILE A 122 -13.55 -5.47 -3.04
C ILE A 122 -14.67 -4.46 -3.30
#